data_18d1408cc7d7c33ba2a065b946ec3ca4
#
_entry.id   18d1408cc7d7c33ba2a065b946ec3ca4
#
_cell.length_a   1.000
_cell.length_b   1.000
_cell.length_c   1.000
_cell.angle_alpha   90.00
_cell.angle_beta   90.00
_cell.angle_gamma   90.00
#
_symmetry.space_group_name_H-M   'P 1'
#
loop_
_entity.id
_entity.type
_entity.pdbx_description
1 polymer ?
#
loop_
_entity_poly.entity_id
_entity_poly.type
_entity_poly.pdbx_seq_one_letter_code
_entity_poly.pdbx_strand_id
1 'polypeptide(L)'
;PRLIDHRFPDDPNSKLNVCVNNLLTKYREYDSVKGTQIVFCDLYRNAVNKVELFNAWDEIKRKLIVGGIPANEIAVISDYNTDKQKSDLFEKVNSGEVRVVIGSTMRLGTGVNIQERLAVAHHIDCPFRPADMTQRDGRIVRQGNSIAEVEILRYGIEQTLDAGMYAI
;
A
#
# COMPACT_ATOMS: atom_id res chain seq x y z
N PRO A 1 -5.06 13.70 -8.98
CA PRO A 1 -6.18 13.81 -9.93
C PRO A 1 -6.59 12.46 -10.50
N ARG A 2 -5.65 11.62 -11.00
CA ARG A 2 -5.96 10.33 -11.65
C ARG A 2 -6.62 9.29 -10.74
N LEU A 3 -6.40 9.34 -9.44
CA LEU A 3 -7.11 8.52 -8.45
C LEU A 3 -8.61 8.86 -8.38
N ILE A 4 -8.98 10.08 -8.75
CA ILE A 4 -10.35 10.57 -8.74
C ILE A 4 -10.97 10.46 -10.14
N ASP A 5 -10.20 10.79 -11.19
CA ASP A 5 -10.66 10.75 -12.57
C ASP A 5 -9.53 10.21 -13.47
N HIS A 6 -9.78 9.04 -14.08
CA HIS A 6 -8.83 8.34 -14.96
C HIS A 6 -8.43 9.13 -16.23
N ARG A 7 -9.22 10.13 -16.62
CA ARG A 7 -8.95 10.98 -17.79
C ARG A 7 -7.78 11.93 -17.59
N PHE A 8 -7.41 12.21 -16.34
CA PHE A 8 -6.20 12.99 -16.08
C PHE A 8 -4.94 12.24 -16.53
N PRO A 9 -3.97 12.94 -17.14
CA PRO A 9 -2.71 12.35 -17.55
C PRO A 9 -1.94 11.78 -16.35
N ASP A 10 -1.04 10.88 -16.62
CA ASP A 10 -0.14 10.31 -15.62
C ASP A 10 0.96 11.32 -15.27
N ASP A 11 0.70 12.15 -14.26
CA ASP A 11 1.64 13.16 -13.79
C ASP A 11 2.74 12.51 -12.95
N PRO A 12 4.04 12.68 -13.29
CA PRO A 12 5.17 12.16 -12.53
C PRO A 12 5.17 12.59 -11.06
N ASN A 13 4.64 13.78 -10.75
CA ASN A 13 4.54 14.33 -9.41
C ASN A 13 3.23 13.97 -8.70
N SER A 14 2.39 13.12 -9.29
CA SER A 14 1.20 12.63 -8.62
C SER A 14 1.57 11.83 -7.38
N LYS A 15 0.73 11.87 -6.34
CA LYS A 15 0.97 11.10 -5.11
C LYS A 15 1.13 9.59 -5.38
N LEU A 16 0.49 9.06 -6.43
CA LEU A 16 0.66 7.68 -6.85
C LEU A 16 2.09 7.42 -7.35
N ASN A 17 2.60 8.26 -8.24
CA ASN A 17 3.95 8.11 -8.78
C ASN A 17 5.04 8.37 -7.73
N VAL A 18 4.84 9.35 -6.86
CA VAL A 18 5.74 9.57 -5.71
C VAL A 18 5.76 8.35 -4.79
N CYS A 19 4.60 7.75 -4.51
CA CYS A 19 4.51 6.51 -3.74
C CYS A 19 5.25 5.36 -4.43
N VAL A 20 5.05 5.16 -5.74
CA VAL A 20 5.76 4.12 -6.51
C VAL A 20 7.28 4.32 -6.44
N ASN A 21 7.77 5.55 -6.60
CA ASN A 21 9.20 5.85 -6.51
C ASN A 21 9.76 5.53 -5.12
N ASN A 22 9.04 5.88 -4.06
CA ASN A 22 9.42 5.53 -2.70
C ASN A 22 9.41 4.02 -2.46
N LEU A 23 8.39 3.31 -2.97
CA LEU A 23 8.33 1.84 -2.91
C LEU A 23 9.56 1.19 -3.54
N LEU A 24 9.96 1.64 -4.74
CA LEU A 24 11.15 1.14 -5.44
C LEU A 24 12.44 1.45 -4.68
N THR A 25 12.55 2.65 -4.11
CA THR A 25 13.71 3.05 -3.30
C THR A 25 13.82 2.19 -2.04
N LYS A 26 12.73 2.07 -1.30
CA LYS A 26 12.66 1.28 -0.06
C LYS A 26 12.81 -0.22 -0.31
N TYR A 27 12.33 -0.74 -1.43
CA TYR A 27 12.55 -2.13 -1.83
C TYR A 27 14.04 -2.46 -1.93
N ARG A 28 14.85 -1.56 -2.52
CA ARG A 28 16.30 -1.72 -2.63
C ARG A 28 17.00 -1.51 -1.29
N GLU A 29 16.60 -0.49 -0.54
CA GLU A 29 17.18 -0.14 0.77
C GLU A 29 17.07 -1.31 1.76
N TYR A 30 15.92 -1.98 1.80
CA TYR A 30 15.65 -3.10 2.70
C TYR A 30 15.89 -4.49 2.07
N ASP A 31 16.65 -4.57 0.97
CA ASP A 31 16.84 -5.87 0.27
C ASP A 31 17.63 -6.89 1.10
N SER A 32 18.64 -6.45 1.84
CA SER A 32 19.48 -7.33 2.66
C SER A 32 18.71 -8.06 3.77
N VAL A 33 17.66 -7.44 4.30
CA VAL A 33 16.81 -8.01 5.36
C VAL A 33 15.47 -8.52 4.84
N LYS A 34 15.23 -8.46 3.52
CA LYS A 34 13.95 -8.79 2.89
C LYS A 34 12.78 -8.05 3.53
N GLY A 35 12.99 -6.76 3.84
CA GLY A 35 11.99 -5.90 4.45
C GLY A 35 10.75 -5.76 3.56
N THR A 36 9.58 -5.82 4.18
CA THR A 36 8.30 -5.77 3.49
C THR A 36 7.64 -4.40 3.59
N GLN A 37 6.78 -4.09 2.66
CA GLN A 37 6.08 -2.82 2.58
C GLN A 37 4.58 -3.04 2.41
N ILE A 38 3.77 -2.22 3.09
CA ILE A 38 2.31 -2.24 2.96
C ILE A 38 1.82 -0.93 2.34
N VAL A 39 0.89 -1.01 1.41
CA VAL A 39 0.27 0.15 0.73
C VAL A 39 -1.21 0.19 1.04
N PHE A 40 -1.65 1.22 1.73
CA PHE A 40 -3.06 1.51 1.97
C PHE A 40 -3.57 2.50 0.93
N CYS A 41 -4.58 2.07 0.18
CA CYS A 41 -5.27 2.90 -0.80
C CYS A 41 -6.76 2.52 -0.84
N ASP A 42 -7.61 3.35 -0.25
CA ASP A 42 -9.06 3.14 -0.21
C ASP A 42 -9.75 3.67 -1.48
N LEU A 43 -9.18 4.73 -2.10
CA LEU A 43 -9.60 5.31 -3.37
C LEU A 43 -8.96 4.56 -4.55
N TYR A 44 -9.22 3.28 -4.69
CA TYR A 44 -8.53 2.44 -5.66
C TYR A 44 -9.27 2.21 -6.97
N ARG A 45 -10.57 2.49 -7.03
CA ARG A 45 -11.40 2.26 -8.22
C ARG A 45 -12.07 3.51 -8.72
N ASN A 46 -12.01 3.70 -10.02
CA ASN A 46 -12.83 4.65 -10.75
C ASN A 46 -13.67 3.86 -11.76
N ALA A 47 -14.98 3.78 -11.53
CA ALA A 47 -15.89 3.04 -12.37
C ALA A 47 -17.11 3.90 -12.73
N VAL A 48 -17.52 3.83 -13.99
CA VAL A 48 -18.74 4.48 -14.50
C VAL A 48 -19.65 3.38 -15.06
N ASN A 49 -20.93 3.38 -14.67
CA ASN A 49 -21.92 2.39 -15.12
C ASN A 49 -21.46 0.93 -14.94
N LYS A 50 -20.78 0.62 -13.83
CA LYS A 50 -20.19 -0.69 -13.51
C LYS A 50 -19.01 -1.12 -14.41
N VAL A 51 -18.56 -0.26 -15.31
CA VAL A 51 -17.33 -0.50 -16.06
C VAL A 51 -16.17 0.13 -15.28
N GLU A 52 -15.21 -0.71 -14.89
CA GLU A 52 -14.00 -0.24 -14.22
C GLU A 52 -13.08 0.44 -15.25
N LEU A 53 -12.83 1.74 -15.05
CA LEU A 53 -12.02 2.55 -15.94
C LEU A 53 -10.57 2.69 -15.46
N PHE A 54 -10.37 2.60 -14.16
CA PHE A 54 -9.07 2.73 -13.53
C PHE A 54 -9.04 2.00 -12.18
N ASN A 55 -8.00 1.23 -11.96
CA ASN A 55 -7.71 0.57 -10.71
C ASN A 55 -6.30 0.97 -10.22
N ALA A 56 -6.24 1.74 -9.15
CA ALA A 56 -4.98 2.23 -8.62
C ALA A 56 -4.06 1.09 -8.13
N TRP A 57 -4.60 0.00 -7.61
CA TRP A 57 -3.82 -1.14 -7.14
C TRP A 57 -3.09 -1.82 -8.30
N ASP A 58 -3.80 -2.07 -9.41
CA ASP A 58 -3.23 -2.68 -10.61
C ASP A 58 -2.19 -1.76 -11.26
N GLU A 59 -2.45 -0.46 -11.26
CA GLU A 59 -1.50 0.52 -11.79
C GLU A 59 -0.23 0.60 -10.95
N ILE A 60 -0.33 0.59 -9.62
CA ILE A 60 0.84 0.51 -8.74
C ILE A 60 1.62 -0.76 -9.01
N LYS A 61 0.95 -1.92 -9.02
CA LYS A 61 1.58 -3.22 -9.31
C LYS A 61 2.32 -3.21 -10.65
N ARG A 62 1.65 -2.73 -11.70
CA ARG A 62 2.25 -2.58 -13.04
C ARG A 62 3.52 -1.72 -13.03
N LYS A 63 3.47 -0.56 -12.39
CA LYS A 63 4.61 0.37 -12.30
C LYS A 63 5.77 -0.22 -11.48
N LEU A 64 5.49 -0.96 -10.42
CA LEU A 64 6.51 -1.64 -9.62
C LEU A 64 7.21 -2.74 -10.42
N ILE A 65 6.47 -3.51 -11.23
CA ILE A 65 7.04 -4.52 -12.12
C ILE A 65 7.94 -3.87 -13.18
N VAL A 66 7.49 -2.79 -13.80
CA VAL A 66 8.31 -2.00 -14.75
C VAL A 66 9.57 -1.44 -14.06
N GLY A 67 9.46 -1.06 -12.78
CA GLY A 67 10.57 -0.59 -11.94
C GLY A 67 11.55 -1.67 -11.48
N GLY A 68 11.28 -2.95 -11.81
CA GLY A 68 12.19 -4.08 -11.59
C GLY A 68 11.86 -4.97 -10.39
N ILE A 69 10.70 -4.79 -9.72
CA ILE A 69 10.26 -5.72 -8.67
C ILE A 69 9.60 -6.94 -9.34
N PRO A 70 10.01 -8.18 -9.01
CA PRO A 70 9.37 -9.38 -9.53
C PRO A 70 7.87 -9.44 -9.23
N ALA A 71 7.06 -9.85 -10.19
CA ALA A 71 5.60 -9.87 -10.04
C ALA A 71 5.11 -10.77 -8.88
N ASN A 72 5.86 -11.84 -8.59
CA ASN A 72 5.56 -12.78 -7.50
C ASN A 72 5.89 -12.20 -6.10
N GLU A 73 6.64 -11.11 -6.03
CA GLU A 73 6.93 -10.39 -4.78
C GLU A 73 5.92 -9.28 -4.48
N ILE A 74 4.92 -9.07 -5.35
CA ILE A 74 3.88 -8.05 -5.21
C ILE A 74 2.52 -8.71 -5.13
N ALA A 75 1.82 -8.52 -4.02
CA ALA A 75 0.47 -9.03 -3.81
C ALA A 75 -0.57 -7.89 -3.75
N VAL A 76 -1.68 -8.08 -4.45
CA VAL A 76 -2.89 -7.26 -4.32
C VAL A 76 -3.92 -8.08 -3.55
N ILE A 77 -4.38 -7.56 -2.41
CA ILE A 77 -5.23 -8.32 -1.48
C ILE A 77 -6.54 -8.81 -2.10
N SER A 78 -7.02 -8.17 -3.16
CA SER A 78 -8.23 -8.60 -3.88
C SER A 78 -8.08 -9.95 -4.59
N ASP A 79 -6.86 -10.39 -4.87
CA ASP A 79 -6.57 -11.65 -5.56
C ASP A 79 -6.70 -12.85 -4.60
N TYR A 80 -6.82 -12.59 -3.29
CA TYR A 80 -6.88 -13.57 -2.21
C TYR A 80 -8.26 -13.52 -1.53
N ASN A 81 -9.17 -14.40 -1.95
CA ASN A 81 -10.58 -14.33 -1.55
C ASN A 81 -10.95 -15.27 -0.40
N THR A 82 -10.16 -16.32 -0.16
CA THR A 82 -10.41 -17.27 0.92
C THR A 82 -9.46 -17.03 2.10
N ASP A 83 -9.88 -17.43 3.31
CA ASP A 83 -9.06 -17.29 4.51
C ASP A 83 -7.75 -18.09 4.39
N LYS A 84 -7.78 -19.25 3.73
CA LYS A 84 -6.59 -20.04 3.45
C LYS A 84 -5.62 -19.28 2.54
N GLN A 85 -6.09 -18.73 1.43
CA GLN A 85 -5.25 -17.93 0.52
C GLN A 85 -4.62 -16.73 1.22
N LYS A 86 -5.37 -16.08 2.10
CA LYS A 86 -4.85 -14.95 2.91
C LYS A 86 -3.80 -15.42 3.91
N SER A 87 -4.03 -16.54 4.60
CA SER A 87 -3.06 -17.13 5.51
C SER A 87 -1.75 -17.46 4.81
N ASP A 88 -1.84 -18.15 3.66
CA ASP A 88 -0.68 -18.50 2.83
C ASP A 88 0.08 -17.24 2.35
N LEU A 89 -0.66 -16.18 1.98
CA LEU A 89 -0.06 -14.90 1.62
C LEU A 89 0.70 -14.28 2.80
N PHE A 90 0.09 -14.27 4.00
CA PHE A 90 0.71 -13.65 5.16
C PHE A 90 1.98 -14.39 5.62
N GLU A 91 2.03 -15.70 5.47
CA GLU A 91 3.25 -16.49 5.68
C GLU A 91 4.35 -16.07 4.69
N LYS A 92 4.02 -15.90 3.41
CA LYS A 92 4.97 -15.42 2.38
C LYS A 92 5.45 -13.99 2.64
N VAL A 93 4.59 -13.13 3.17
CA VAL A 93 4.99 -11.76 3.56
C VAL A 93 5.94 -11.82 4.75
N ASN A 94 5.62 -12.58 5.78
CA ASN A 94 6.46 -12.71 6.99
C ASN A 94 7.80 -13.41 6.69
N SER A 95 7.87 -14.33 5.73
CA SER A 95 9.13 -14.91 5.26
C SER A 95 9.97 -13.97 4.38
N GLY A 96 9.38 -12.91 3.84
CA GLY A 96 10.02 -11.99 2.90
C GLY A 96 10.01 -12.48 1.44
N GLU A 97 9.23 -13.53 1.12
CA GLU A 97 9.00 -13.98 -0.25
C GLU A 97 8.10 -13.00 -1.02
N VAL A 98 7.08 -12.45 -0.37
CA VAL A 98 6.28 -11.34 -0.87
C VAL A 98 6.69 -10.07 -0.14
N ARG A 99 7.15 -9.06 -0.87
CA ARG A 99 7.74 -7.86 -0.29
C ARG A 99 6.86 -6.61 -0.35
N VAL A 100 5.84 -6.61 -1.19
CA VAL A 100 4.88 -5.49 -1.29
C VAL A 100 3.46 -6.03 -1.25
N VAL A 101 2.65 -5.51 -0.33
CA VAL A 101 1.22 -5.82 -0.22
C VAL A 101 0.40 -4.56 -0.43
N ILE A 102 -0.57 -4.61 -1.35
CA ILE A 102 -1.41 -3.48 -1.72
C ILE A 102 -2.87 -3.80 -1.37
N GLY A 103 -3.55 -2.86 -0.70
CA GLY A 103 -4.97 -3.03 -0.38
C GLY A 103 -5.63 -1.84 0.29
N SER A 104 -6.91 -2.02 0.65
CA SER A 104 -7.67 -1.02 1.40
C SER A 104 -7.54 -1.24 2.90
N THR A 105 -7.88 -0.20 3.68
CA THR A 105 -7.96 -0.28 5.15
C THR A 105 -8.84 -1.43 5.61
N MET A 106 -10.00 -1.60 4.99
CA MET A 106 -10.94 -2.66 5.35
C MET A 106 -10.36 -4.07 5.11
N ARG A 107 -9.69 -4.29 3.98
CA ARG A 107 -9.15 -5.61 3.60
C ARG A 107 -7.85 -5.97 4.31
N LEU A 108 -7.03 -4.99 4.61
CA LEU A 108 -5.76 -5.13 5.33
C LEU A 108 -5.90 -4.78 6.83
N GLY A 109 -7.06 -4.27 7.24
CA GLY A 109 -7.31 -3.76 8.58
C GLY A 109 -7.71 -4.81 9.62
N THR A 110 -8.28 -5.97 9.25
CA THR A 110 -8.74 -6.99 10.21
C THR A 110 -8.02 -8.31 10.01
N GLY A 111 -7.48 -8.89 11.10
CA GLY A 111 -6.89 -10.23 11.10
C GLY A 111 -5.57 -10.39 10.36
N VAL A 112 -4.95 -9.31 9.89
CA VAL A 112 -3.71 -9.36 9.12
C VAL A 112 -2.51 -9.41 10.06
N ASN A 113 -1.68 -10.43 9.94
CA ASN A 113 -0.46 -10.65 10.71
C ASN A 113 0.74 -10.68 9.75
N ILE A 114 1.26 -9.49 9.37
CA ILE A 114 2.36 -9.32 8.41
C ILE A 114 3.48 -8.43 8.94
N GLN A 115 3.63 -8.36 10.27
CA GLN A 115 4.55 -7.42 10.90
C GLN A 115 6.00 -7.90 10.99
N GLU A 116 6.30 -9.20 10.80
CA GLU A 116 7.62 -9.75 11.13
C GLU A 116 8.80 -9.10 10.40
N ARG A 117 8.57 -8.60 9.18
CA ARG A 117 9.56 -7.91 8.35
C ARG A 117 9.06 -6.56 7.82
N LEU A 118 8.01 -6.01 8.41
CA LEU A 118 7.41 -4.77 7.94
C LEU A 118 8.36 -3.60 8.19
N ALA A 119 8.86 -3.00 7.12
CA ALA A 119 9.79 -1.87 7.13
C ALA A 119 9.08 -0.55 6.88
N VAL A 120 8.12 -0.51 5.94
CA VAL A 120 7.48 0.74 5.51
C VAL A 120 5.99 0.55 5.30
N ALA A 121 5.21 1.52 5.77
CA ALA A 121 3.80 1.66 5.43
C ALA A 121 3.55 2.92 4.61
N HIS A 122 2.81 2.78 3.54
CA HIS A 122 2.47 3.85 2.61
C HIS A 122 0.97 4.14 2.68
N HIS A 123 0.58 5.36 3.04
CA HIS A 123 -0.80 5.83 3.05
C HIS A 123 -1.01 6.77 1.86
N ILE A 124 -1.51 6.24 0.73
CA ILE A 124 -1.77 7.03 -0.48
C ILE A 124 -2.94 7.99 -0.29
N ASP A 125 -3.93 7.58 0.49
CA ASP A 125 -5.06 8.39 0.88
C ASP A 125 -5.21 8.47 2.40
N CYS A 126 -5.79 9.57 2.86
CA CYS A 126 -6.18 9.73 4.24
C CYS A 126 -7.59 9.17 4.43
N PRO A 127 -7.82 8.21 5.34
CA PRO A 127 -9.16 7.74 5.62
C PRO A 127 -9.99 8.86 6.26
N PHE A 128 -11.29 8.87 5.93
CA PHE A 128 -12.23 9.89 6.45
C PHE A 128 -12.45 9.79 7.96
N ARG A 129 -12.20 8.62 8.55
CA ARG A 129 -12.37 8.40 10.00
C ARG A 129 -11.01 8.36 10.68
N PRO A 130 -10.78 9.20 11.71
CA PRO A 130 -9.53 9.14 12.48
C PRO A 130 -9.25 7.74 13.07
N ALA A 131 -10.31 7.01 13.45
CA ALA A 131 -10.19 5.64 13.94
C ALA A 131 -9.56 4.67 12.91
N ASP A 132 -9.79 4.89 11.62
CA ASP A 132 -9.21 4.05 10.56
C ASP A 132 -7.70 4.32 10.41
N MET A 133 -7.26 5.57 10.66
CA MET A 133 -5.83 5.91 10.71
C MET A 133 -5.15 5.20 11.90
N THR A 134 -5.74 5.30 13.09
CA THR A 134 -5.26 4.60 14.28
C THR A 134 -5.23 3.09 14.06
N GLN A 135 -6.21 2.55 13.32
CA GLN A 135 -6.26 1.15 12.97
C GLN A 135 -5.14 0.77 11.99
N ARG A 136 -4.84 1.59 10.98
CA ARG A 136 -3.70 1.37 10.08
C ARG A 136 -2.39 1.39 10.86
N ASP A 137 -2.15 2.43 11.65
CA ASP A 137 -0.91 2.61 12.42
C ASP A 137 -0.73 1.51 13.49
N GLY A 138 -1.80 1.10 14.16
CA GLY A 138 -1.79 -0.01 15.11
C GLY A 138 -1.50 -1.40 14.50
N ARG A 139 -1.53 -1.52 13.17
CA ARG A 139 -1.09 -2.73 12.45
C ARG A 139 0.39 -2.74 12.16
N ILE A 140 0.96 -1.55 12.08
CA ILE A 140 2.35 -1.32 11.69
C ILE A 140 3.26 -1.49 12.90
N VAL A 141 2.87 -0.90 14.03
CA VAL A 141 3.66 -0.95 15.27
C VAL A 141 3.20 -2.13 16.13
N ARG A 142 3.80 -3.29 15.91
CA ARG A 142 3.50 -4.51 16.68
C ARG A 142 4.76 -5.20 17.15
N GLN A 143 4.62 -5.93 18.27
CA GLN A 143 5.68 -6.82 18.75
C GLN A 143 5.96 -7.95 17.75
N GLY A 144 7.21 -8.40 17.69
CA GLY A 144 7.63 -9.50 16.79
C GLY A 144 8.15 -9.03 15.43
N ASN A 145 8.33 -7.73 15.21
CA ASN A 145 9.01 -7.23 14.03
C ASN A 145 10.53 -7.37 14.19
N SER A 146 11.20 -7.95 13.19
CA SER A 146 12.66 -8.08 13.13
C SER A 146 13.35 -6.77 12.72
N ILE A 147 12.58 -5.81 12.20
CA ILE A 147 13.06 -4.47 11.81
C ILE A 147 12.79 -3.52 12.97
N ALA A 148 13.85 -2.89 13.46
CA ALA A 148 13.80 -2.08 14.67
C ALA A 148 12.93 -0.82 14.54
N GLU A 149 12.90 -0.21 13.35
CA GLU A 149 12.14 1.01 13.06
C GLU A 149 11.28 0.80 11.82
N VAL A 150 10.01 1.18 11.92
CA VAL A 150 9.07 1.15 10.79
C VAL A 150 8.76 2.56 10.36
N GLU A 151 8.95 2.83 9.06
CA GLU A 151 8.64 4.12 8.49
C GLU A 151 7.16 4.20 8.08
N ILE A 152 6.53 5.33 8.33
CA ILE A 152 5.16 5.62 7.88
C ILE A 152 5.20 6.81 6.93
N LEU A 153 4.93 6.56 5.66
CA LEU A 153 4.91 7.58 4.61
C LEU A 153 3.46 7.93 4.25
N ARG A 154 3.09 9.20 4.45
CA ARG A 154 1.77 9.73 4.14
C ARG A 154 1.85 10.65 2.94
N TYR A 155 0.99 10.42 1.94
CA TYR A 155 0.98 11.15 0.67
C TYR A 155 -0.20 12.11 0.63
N GLY A 156 0.06 13.40 0.85
CA GLY A 156 -0.91 14.49 0.73
C GLY A 156 -0.58 15.42 -0.42
N ILE A 157 -1.58 16.07 -0.98
CA ILE A 157 -1.40 17.16 -1.93
C ILE A 157 -1.65 18.45 -1.17
N GLU A 158 -0.69 19.38 -1.21
CA GLU A 158 -0.82 20.71 -0.58
C GLU A 158 -2.09 21.42 -1.07
N GLN A 159 -2.72 22.18 -0.18
CA GLN A 159 -3.95 22.95 -0.42
C GLN A 159 -5.16 22.08 -0.82
N THR A 160 -5.17 20.80 -0.46
CA THR A 160 -6.30 19.90 -0.64
C THR A 160 -6.82 19.41 0.71
N LEU A 161 -7.97 18.71 0.67
CA LEU A 161 -8.56 18.07 1.83
C LEU A 161 -7.59 17.07 2.51
N ASP A 162 -6.76 16.39 1.74
CA ASP A 162 -5.75 15.44 2.25
C ASP A 162 -4.82 16.11 3.27
N ALA A 163 -4.29 17.29 2.95
CA ALA A 163 -3.36 18.01 3.83
C ALA A 163 -4.04 18.39 5.16
N GLY A 164 -5.30 18.85 5.11
CA GLY A 164 -6.08 19.16 6.30
C GLY A 164 -6.40 17.93 7.15
N MET A 165 -6.67 16.80 6.53
CA MET A 165 -7.00 15.56 7.22
C MET A 165 -5.79 14.90 7.90
N TYR A 166 -4.58 15.06 7.35
CA TYR A 166 -3.35 14.59 8.01
C TYR A 166 -2.86 15.50 9.13
N ALA A 167 -3.38 16.73 9.23
CA ALA A 167 -2.98 17.71 10.26
C ALA A 167 -3.77 17.58 11.57
N ILE A 168 -4.81 16.73 11.61
CA ILE A 168 -5.64 16.47 12.78
C ILE A 168 -5.04 15.30 13.56
#